data_424afe102a75587fb51202af8eb6837a
#
_entry.id   424afe102a75587fb51202af8eb6837a
#
_cell.length_a   1.000
_cell.length_b   1.000
_cell.length_c   1.000
_cell.angle_alpha   90.00
_cell.angle_beta   90.00
_cell.angle_gamma   90.00
#
_symmetry.space_group_name_H-M   'P 1'
#
loop_
_entity.id
_entity.type
_entity.pdbx_description
1 polymer ?
#
loop_
_entity_poly.entity_id
_entity_poly.type
_entity_poly.pdbx_seq_one_letter_code
_entity_poly.pdbx_strand_id
1 'polypeptide(L)'
;KLSLQSHDHRDEHWIIVDGTAEVTVGDKVFTATANTPVFIPAKTKHRIRNSGETPMIFIEVQTGDELDENDIVRYEDVYGRV
;
A
#
# COMPACT_ATOMS: atom_id res chain seq x y z
N LYS A 1 10.37 3.66 -0.61
CA LYS A 1 9.60 2.91 -1.60
C LYS A 1 9.42 1.48 -1.14
N LEU A 2 8.19 1.01 -1.14
CA LEU A 2 7.85 -0.32 -0.69
C LEU A 2 7.76 -1.28 -1.87
N SER A 3 8.03 -2.55 -1.63
CA SER A 3 7.90 -3.57 -2.66
C SER A 3 6.43 -3.83 -3.00
N LEU A 4 6.21 -4.39 -4.17
CA LEU A 4 4.89 -4.88 -4.56
C LEU A 4 4.60 -6.13 -3.75
N GLN A 5 3.47 -6.17 -3.07
CA GLN A 5 3.15 -7.23 -2.13
C GLN A 5 1.66 -7.50 -2.05
N SER A 6 1.29 -8.60 -1.44
CA SER A 6 -0.09 -8.90 -1.09
C SER A 6 -0.15 -9.60 0.26
N HIS A 7 -1.34 -9.68 0.82
CA HIS A 7 -1.62 -10.36 2.09
C HIS A 7 -2.83 -11.26 1.90
N ASP A 8 -2.81 -12.45 2.49
CA ASP A 8 -3.87 -13.44 2.26
C ASP A 8 -5.03 -13.31 3.23
N HIS A 9 -4.81 -12.76 4.42
CA HIS A 9 -5.78 -12.83 5.52
C HIS A 9 -6.23 -11.47 6.02
N ARG A 10 -5.92 -10.39 5.31
CA ARG A 10 -6.33 -9.06 5.75
C ARG A 10 -6.61 -8.13 4.59
N ASP A 11 -7.52 -7.19 4.83
CA ASP A 11 -7.71 -6.04 3.97
C ASP A 11 -6.96 -4.86 4.57
N GLU A 12 -6.66 -3.87 3.76
CA GLU A 12 -6.04 -2.63 4.22
C GLU A 12 -6.84 -1.43 3.75
N HIS A 13 -6.90 -0.44 4.61
CA HIS A 13 -7.54 0.84 4.30
C HIS A 13 -6.49 1.92 4.54
N TRP A 14 -6.18 2.67 3.52
CA TRP A 14 -5.20 3.75 3.61
C TRP A 14 -5.90 5.09 3.42
N ILE A 15 -5.40 6.10 4.12
CA ILE A 15 -5.79 7.49 3.87
C ILE A 15 -4.51 8.29 3.76
N ILE A 16 -4.32 8.94 2.61
CA ILE A 16 -3.17 9.83 2.42
C ILE A 16 -3.44 11.07 3.25
N VAL A 17 -2.53 11.39 4.16
CA VAL A 17 -2.66 12.55 5.05
C VAL A 17 -1.94 13.75 4.45
N ASP A 18 -0.78 13.53 3.88
CA ASP A 18 0.05 14.60 3.33
C ASP A 18 0.89 14.07 2.19
N GLY A 19 1.19 14.91 1.22
CA GLY A 19 2.02 14.56 0.09
C GLY A 19 1.25 13.97 -1.07
N THR A 20 2.00 13.37 -2.00
CA THR A 20 1.47 12.78 -3.21
C THR A 20 2.06 11.38 -3.38
N ALA A 21 1.21 10.43 -3.68
CA ALA A 21 1.60 9.03 -3.83
C ALA A 21 1.15 8.46 -5.17
N GLU A 22 1.96 7.58 -5.72
CA GLU A 22 1.53 6.69 -6.77
C GLU A 22 1.15 5.36 -6.13
N VAL A 23 -0.09 4.95 -6.32
CA VAL A 23 -0.65 3.77 -5.68
C VAL A 23 -0.96 2.73 -6.75
N THR A 24 -0.54 1.50 -6.49
CA THR A 24 -0.87 0.35 -7.32
C THR A 24 -1.77 -0.58 -6.52
N VAL A 25 -2.94 -0.89 -7.05
CA VAL A 25 -3.87 -1.87 -6.47
C VAL A 25 -4.33 -2.78 -7.59
N GLY A 26 -3.89 -4.03 -7.56
CA GLY A 26 -4.15 -4.96 -8.65
C GLY A 26 -3.56 -4.44 -9.94
N ASP A 27 -4.39 -4.28 -10.94
CA ASP A 27 -3.98 -3.78 -12.26
C ASP A 27 -4.09 -2.26 -12.40
N LYS A 28 -4.55 -1.58 -11.36
CA LYS A 28 -4.78 -0.15 -11.40
C LYS A 28 -3.61 0.61 -10.79
N VAL A 29 -3.20 1.67 -11.47
CA VAL A 29 -2.18 2.59 -10.99
C VAL A 29 -2.78 4.00 -11.02
N PHE A 30 -2.73 4.69 -9.91
CA PHE A 30 -3.33 6.03 -9.83
C PHE A 30 -2.56 6.90 -8.85
N THR A 31 -2.78 8.21 -8.96
CA THR A 31 -2.18 9.20 -8.07
C THR A 31 -3.16 9.52 -6.96
N ALA A 32 -2.68 9.49 -5.73
CA ALA A 32 -3.47 9.84 -4.55
C ALA A 32 -2.82 11.03 -3.84
N THR A 33 -3.65 11.97 -3.42
CA THR A 33 -3.22 13.16 -2.69
C THR A 33 -3.90 13.17 -1.32
N ALA A 34 -3.68 14.24 -0.55
CA ALA A 34 -4.23 14.35 0.80
C ALA A 34 -5.75 14.08 0.82
N ASN A 35 -6.19 13.34 1.81
CA ASN A 35 -7.58 12.94 2.03
C ASN A 35 -8.12 11.89 1.05
N THR A 36 -7.26 11.28 0.25
CA THR A 36 -7.70 10.21 -0.67
C THR A 36 -7.73 8.89 0.09
N PRO A 37 -8.89 8.22 0.15
CA PRO A 37 -8.98 6.88 0.71
C PRO A 37 -8.59 5.84 -0.33
N VAL A 38 -7.92 4.78 0.12
CA VAL A 38 -7.53 3.65 -0.74
C VAL A 38 -7.91 2.36 -0.03
N PHE A 39 -8.67 1.51 -0.69
CA PHE A 39 -9.02 0.20 -0.15
C PHE A 39 -8.25 -0.88 -0.89
N ILE A 40 -7.61 -1.76 -0.14
CA ILE A 40 -6.83 -2.87 -0.69
C ILE A 40 -7.40 -4.18 -0.13
N PRO A 41 -8.15 -4.93 -0.95
CA PRO A 41 -8.67 -6.22 -0.51
C PRO A 41 -7.54 -7.23 -0.30
N ALA A 42 -7.81 -8.21 0.54
CA ALA A 42 -6.89 -9.34 0.72
C ALA A 42 -6.58 -9.99 -0.65
N LYS A 43 -5.39 -10.56 -0.76
CA LYS A 43 -4.91 -11.26 -1.97
C LYS A 43 -4.72 -10.37 -3.19
N THR A 44 -4.74 -9.05 -3.00
CA THR A 44 -4.56 -8.10 -4.09
C THR A 44 -3.15 -7.51 -4.01
N LYS A 45 -2.45 -7.53 -5.12
CA LYS A 45 -1.14 -6.90 -5.22
C LYS A 45 -1.27 -5.41 -5.02
N HIS A 46 -0.38 -4.84 -4.23
CA HIS A 46 -0.41 -3.41 -3.97
C HIS A 46 0.97 -2.86 -3.70
N ARG A 47 1.11 -1.57 -3.94
CA ARG A 47 2.34 -0.84 -3.65
C ARG A 47 2.00 0.64 -3.53
N ILE A 48 2.74 1.34 -2.68
CA ILE A 48 2.64 2.79 -2.58
C ILE A 48 4.03 3.39 -2.76
N ARG A 49 4.13 4.48 -3.51
CA ARG A 49 5.38 5.15 -3.79
C ARG A 49 5.18 6.65 -3.64
N ASN A 50 6.12 7.31 -2.97
CA ASN A 50 6.12 8.77 -2.92
C ASN A 50 6.50 9.30 -4.30
N SER A 51 5.54 9.93 -4.98
CA SER A 51 5.75 10.49 -6.32
C SER A 51 5.90 12.02 -6.29
N GLY A 52 5.82 12.62 -5.12
CA GLY A 52 6.00 14.06 -4.96
C GLY A 52 7.40 14.40 -4.48
N GLU A 53 7.60 15.68 -4.18
CA GLU A 53 8.90 16.19 -3.72
C GLU A 53 8.95 16.40 -2.21
N THR A 54 7.83 16.28 -1.53
CA THR A 54 7.74 16.42 -0.08
C THR A 54 7.52 15.06 0.57
N PRO A 55 7.77 14.93 1.87
CA PRO A 55 7.46 13.68 2.57
C PRO A 55 6.00 13.31 2.42
N MET A 56 5.74 12.02 2.28
CA MET A 56 4.40 11.49 2.19
C MET A 56 4.03 10.82 3.50
N ILE A 57 2.82 11.10 3.99
CA ILE A 57 2.30 10.52 5.22
C ILE A 57 0.96 9.87 4.91
N PHE A 58 0.79 8.64 5.33
CA PHE A 58 -0.52 8.00 5.22
C PHE A 58 -0.81 7.16 6.46
N ILE A 59 -2.10 6.96 6.71
CA ILE A 59 -2.59 6.13 7.80
C ILE A 59 -3.07 4.83 7.21
N GLU A 60 -2.71 3.74 7.86
CA GLU A 60 -3.10 2.40 7.43
C GLU A 60 -3.90 1.72 8.52
N VAL A 61 -5.05 1.16 8.17
CA VAL A 61 -5.87 0.33 9.05
C VAL A 61 -5.97 -1.06 8.43
N GLN A 62 -5.62 -2.05 9.19
CA GLN A 62 -5.68 -3.45 8.76
C GLN A 62 -6.88 -4.11 9.39
N THR A 63 -7.69 -4.80 8.59
CA THR A 63 -8.86 -5.54 9.07
C THR A 63 -8.84 -6.95 8.50
N GLY A 64 -9.22 -7.93 9.30
CA GLY A 64 -9.24 -9.32 8.87
C GLY A 64 -9.15 -10.27 10.04
N ASP A 65 -9.17 -11.56 9.72
CA ASP A 65 -9.14 -12.62 10.71
C ASP A 65 -7.75 -12.81 11.33
N GLU A 66 -6.71 -12.40 10.60
CA GLU A 66 -5.34 -12.68 11.01
C GLU A 66 -4.46 -11.51 10.58
N LEU A 67 -3.85 -10.85 11.57
CA LEU A 67 -3.00 -9.68 11.34
C LEU A 67 -1.55 -10.04 11.67
N ASP A 68 -1.01 -11.02 10.96
CA ASP A 68 0.33 -11.55 11.17
C ASP A 68 1.29 -10.88 10.17
N GLU A 69 2.43 -10.41 10.65
CA GLU A 69 3.46 -9.82 9.80
C GLU A 69 4.01 -10.79 8.78
N ASN A 70 3.90 -12.08 9.03
CA ASN A 70 4.34 -13.12 8.10
C ASN A 70 3.33 -13.39 6.99
N ASP A 71 2.13 -12.81 7.06
CA ASP A 71 1.14 -12.90 6.01
C ASP A 71 1.47 -11.90 4.90
N ILE A 72 2.54 -12.16 4.18
CA ILE A 72 3.01 -11.27 3.14
C ILE A 72 3.63 -12.05 1.99
N VAL A 73 3.28 -11.67 0.79
CA VAL A 73 3.90 -12.19 -0.44
C VAL A 73 4.48 -11.01 -1.20
N ARG A 74 5.76 -11.04 -1.48
CA ARG A 74 6.43 -10.00 -2.25
C ARG A 74 6.61 -10.45 -3.69
N TYR A 75 6.24 -9.59 -4.63
CA TYR A 75 6.30 -9.91 -6.04
C TYR A 75 7.50 -9.31 -6.75
N GLU A 76 8.06 -8.25 -6.18
CA GLU A 76 9.31 -7.69 -6.67
C GLU A 76 10.03 -7.03 -5.51
N ASP A 77 11.36 -7.03 -5.59
CA ASP A 77 12.20 -6.47 -4.53
C ASP A 77 13.31 -5.65 -5.19
N VAL A 78 12.88 -4.66 -5.98
CA VAL A 78 13.77 -3.88 -6.84
C VAL A 78 14.71 -3.01 -6.02
N TYR A 79 14.27 -2.54 -4.87
CA TYR A 79 15.02 -1.61 -4.04
C TYR A 79 15.54 -2.24 -2.77
N GLY A 80 15.67 -3.55 -2.77
CA GLY A 80 16.05 -4.28 -1.58
C GLY A 80 14.87 -4.46 -0.64
N ARG A 81 15.17 -4.80 0.59
CA ARG A 81 14.14 -5.10 1.58
C ARG A 81 13.67 -3.81 2.25
N VAL A 82 12.41 -3.69 2.40
CA VAL A 82 11.81 -2.58 3.11
C VAL A 82 10.86 -3.08 4.18
#